data_35c8fa7d6b12ac90a00fe30e3396fd8e
#
_entry.id   35c8fa7d6b12ac90a00fe30e3396fd8e
#
_cell.length_a   1.000
_cell.length_b   1.000
_cell.length_c   1.000
_cell.angle_alpha   90.00
_cell.angle_beta   90.00
_cell.angle_gamma   90.00
#
_symmetry.space_group_name_H-M   'P 1'
#
loop_
_entity.id
_entity.type
_entity.pdbx_description
1 polymer ?
#
loop_
_entity_poly.entity_id
_entity_poly.type
_entity_poly.pdbx_seq_one_letter_code
_entity_poly.pdbx_strand_id
1 'polypeptide(L)'
;MKEKNKIDKGTIKGFAVLIIGLGLVFGFGPAARTATPSLQPATSSGFQFVADAYGTYATLGNVVVAGKTAVSSLGTCGIVEPPVHSENTVLSAEDTPLFATGVVNTTADGSEPVAGTLQAMATADVHDASLLITLLGGVITADEVKSVSTTTHDNSGFHTSADGSTVVNLVVAGVPITVLPAPNTSISLPGFGHVVLNEQITKMKSRSASFTVNMIHVSIDVANVLNIPIGTQIIVSHAFSGLTSGVQGTLDGQAYGTKATVARVVTSGPSALVRMSCLGTNGALRTNSIAEVQVPSLFSVGEVVDTALGTVDGTSAVGELTSTVQAVDVVTSLVTASLVKADAHASNIGGTLTFSDDGSMFVDLHVTGFPDIGDDVPPNTRLQIVGLGTLWLHRVIQTSNNIEVRMIEVIVTEANIFGITIGTDIQVAVSEASVH
;
A
#
# COMPACT_ATOMS: atom_id res chain seq x y z
N MET A 1 12.35 12.85 63.54
CA MET A 1 13.29 11.71 63.48
C MET A 1 13.77 11.63 62.00
N LYS A 2 15.04 11.95 61.79
CA LYS A 2 15.67 12.04 60.48
C LYS A 2 16.31 10.69 60.18
N GLU A 3 16.08 10.11 59.04
CA GLU A 3 16.99 9.10 58.47
C GLU A 3 17.39 9.48 57.05
N LYS A 4 18.70 9.65 56.91
CA LYS A 4 19.40 9.93 55.64
C LYS A 4 19.77 8.59 55.00
N ASN A 5 19.40 8.33 53.78
CA ASN A 5 19.97 7.26 52.98
C ASN A 5 21.06 7.80 52.07
N LYS A 6 22.21 7.20 52.23
CA LYS A 6 23.51 7.50 51.64
C LYS A 6 23.64 6.73 50.31
N ILE A 7 23.88 7.43 49.22
CA ILE A 7 24.14 6.82 47.91
C ILE A 7 25.62 6.49 47.81
N ASP A 8 25.91 5.21 47.59
CA ASP A 8 27.28 4.67 47.45
C ASP A 8 27.72 4.78 45.98
N LYS A 9 28.90 5.39 45.78
CA LYS A 9 29.53 5.54 44.45
C LYS A 9 30.45 4.34 44.18
N GLY A 10 30.00 3.39 43.37
CA GLY A 10 30.83 2.28 42.90
C GLY A 10 31.86 2.73 41.84
N THR A 11 33.07 2.56 42.13
CA THR A 11 34.26 2.83 41.31
C THR A 11 34.39 1.81 40.20
N ILE A 12 34.43 2.24 38.94
CA ILE A 12 34.76 1.38 37.79
C ILE A 12 36.28 1.32 37.66
N LYS A 13 36.84 0.13 37.86
CA LYS A 13 38.26 -0.18 37.59
C LYS A 13 38.42 -0.50 36.10
N GLY A 14 39.29 0.28 35.43
CA GLY A 14 39.68 0.02 34.05
C GLY A 14 40.59 -1.22 33.95
N PHE A 15 40.36 -2.06 32.94
CA PHE A 15 41.22 -3.13 32.52
C PHE A 15 42.07 -2.65 31.35
N ALA A 16 43.40 -2.58 31.56
CA ALA A 16 44.35 -2.34 30.51
C ALA A 16 44.71 -3.71 29.89
N VAL A 17 44.51 -3.86 28.57
CA VAL A 17 44.98 -5.05 27.82
C VAL A 17 46.32 -4.70 27.18
N LEU A 18 47.33 -5.45 27.61
CA LEU A 18 48.70 -5.41 27.11
C LEU A 18 48.77 -6.26 25.82
N ILE A 19 49.05 -5.65 24.67
CA ILE A 19 49.29 -6.38 23.41
C ILE A 19 50.78 -6.61 23.27
N ILE A 20 51.19 -7.87 23.40
CA ILE A 20 52.57 -8.33 23.11
C ILE A 20 52.63 -8.68 21.63
N GLY A 21 53.39 -7.88 20.86
CA GLY A 21 53.66 -8.15 19.46
C GLY A 21 54.66 -9.27 19.29
N LEU A 22 54.28 -10.37 18.63
CA LEU A 22 55.20 -11.41 18.15
C LEU A 22 55.30 -11.29 16.64
N GLY A 23 56.40 -10.77 16.15
CA GLY A 23 56.72 -10.71 14.72
C GLY A 23 57.05 -12.07 14.16
N LEU A 24 56.28 -12.55 13.20
CA LEU A 24 56.61 -13.70 12.37
C LEU A 24 56.72 -13.24 10.92
N VAL A 25 57.96 -13.30 10.41
CA VAL A 25 58.26 -13.06 8.99
C VAL A 25 57.88 -14.33 8.22
N PHE A 26 56.85 -14.22 7.35
CA PHE A 26 56.57 -15.27 6.36
C PHE A 26 56.85 -14.79 4.96
N GLY A 27 57.63 -15.61 4.24
CA GLY A 27 58.04 -15.37 2.87
C GLY A 27 56.86 -15.36 1.89
N PHE A 28 56.87 -14.42 0.93
CA PHE A 28 55.94 -14.33 -0.16
C PHE A 28 56.18 -15.44 -1.18
N GLY A 29 55.35 -16.49 -1.16
CA GLY A 29 55.12 -17.34 -2.32
C GLY A 29 53.99 -16.72 -3.18
N PRO A 30 53.96 -16.91 -4.53
CA PRO A 30 52.92 -16.40 -5.36
C PRO A 30 51.59 -17.07 -4.96
N ALA A 31 50.69 -16.31 -4.34
CA ALA A 31 49.36 -16.78 -4.02
C ALA A 31 48.58 -17.04 -5.32
N ALA A 32 48.22 -18.29 -5.55
CA ALA A 32 47.23 -18.66 -6.52
C ALA A 32 45.94 -17.86 -6.21
N ARG A 33 45.53 -16.98 -7.11
CA ARG A 33 44.25 -16.33 -7.03
C ARG A 33 43.16 -17.39 -7.18
N THR A 34 42.62 -17.87 -6.07
CA THR A 34 41.31 -18.52 -6.11
C THR A 34 40.31 -17.50 -6.62
N ALA A 35 39.82 -17.71 -7.84
CA ALA A 35 38.72 -16.99 -8.35
C ALA A 35 37.57 -17.15 -7.32
N THR A 36 37.20 -16.07 -6.65
CA THR A 36 35.92 -16.00 -5.95
C THR A 36 34.87 -16.36 -6.99
N PRO A 37 33.98 -17.35 -6.74
CA PRO A 37 32.86 -17.57 -7.61
C PRO A 37 32.12 -16.24 -7.64
N SER A 38 32.06 -15.60 -8.81
CA SER A 38 31.14 -14.51 -9.07
C SER A 38 29.77 -15.12 -8.80
N LEU A 39 29.08 -14.66 -7.77
CA LEU A 39 27.66 -14.86 -7.63
C LEU A 39 27.06 -14.27 -8.91
N GLN A 40 26.83 -15.14 -9.88
CA GLN A 40 26.06 -14.79 -11.06
C GLN A 40 24.67 -14.44 -10.48
N PRO A 41 24.16 -13.21 -10.67
CA PRO A 41 22.84 -12.89 -10.19
C PRO A 41 21.89 -13.93 -10.78
N ALA A 42 21.15 -14.61 -9.92
CA ALA A 42 20.14 -15.55 -10.33
C ALA A 42 19.20 -14.83 -11.29
N THR A 43 19.20 -15.24 -12.54
CA THR A 43 18.37 -14.64 -13.57
C THR A 43 16.94 -15.12 -13.40
N SER A 44 16.21 -14.54 -12.46
CA SER A 44 14.73 -14.57 -12.46
C SER A 44 14.17 -13.58 -13.49
N SER A 45 15.01 -13.19 -14.47
CA SER A 45 14.60 -12.39 -15.61
C SER A 45 13.44 -13.08 -16.33
N GLY A 46 12.28 -12.40 -16.35
CA GLY A 46 11.10 -12.89 -17.03
C GLY A 46 9.92 -13.25 -16.15
N PHE A 47 9.89 -12.88 -14.88
CA PHE A 47 8.71 -13.01 -14.03
C PHE A 47 8.21 -11.65 -13.52
N GLN A 48 6.88 -11.51 -13.49
CA GLN A 48 6.21 -10.45 -12.76
C GLN A 48 5.68 -11.04 -11.45
N PHE A 49 5.91 -10.31 -10.36
CA PHE A 49 5.36 -10.57 -9.04
C PHE A 49 4.30 -9.52 -8.75
N VAL A 50 3.13 -9.95 -8.31
CA VAL A 50 2.05 -9.08 -7.84
C VAL A 50 1.53 -9.61 -6.52
N ALA A 51 1.41 -8.76 -5.54
CA ALA A 51 0.76 -9.06 -4.28
C ALA A 51 -0.01 -7.82 -3.80
N ASP A 52 -1.20 -8.01 -3.22
CA ASP A 52 -2.04 -6.95 -2.66
C ASP A 52 -2.73 -7.47 -1.41
N ALA A 53 -2.71 -6.67 -0.35
CA ALA A 53 -3.42 -6.96 0.88
C ALA A 53 -4.10 -5.71 1.42
N TYR A 54 -5.29 -5.86 2.00
CA TYR A 54 -5.98 -4.81 2.74
C TYR A 54 -6.88 -5.40 3.82
N GLY A 55 -7.14 -4.58 4.86
CA GLY A 55 -7.97 -5.01 5.98
C GLY A 55 -9.44 -5.03 5.66
N THR A 56 -9.99 -3.90 5.22
CA THR A 56 -11.41 -3.72 4.94
C THR A 56 -11.63 -2.99 3.62
N TYR A 57 -12.76 -3.25 2.99
CA TYR A 57 -13.20 -2.58 1.76
C TYR A 57 -14.70 -2.76 1.58
N ALA A 58 -15.40 -1.71 1.12
CA ALA A 58 -16.80 -1.83 0.77
C ALA A 58 -17.13 -1.12 -0.54
N THR A 59 -17.97 -1.76 -1.36
CA THR A 59 -18.43 -1.23 -2.66
C THR A 59 -19.91 -1.40 -2.85
N LEU A 60 -20.51 -0.53 -3.68
CA LEU A 60 -21.84 -0.66 -4.24
C LEU A 60 -21.75 -0.64 -5.76
N GLY A 61 -21.85 -1.80 -6.39
CA GLY A 61 -21.53 -1.95 -7.80
C GLY A 61 -20.06 -1.56 -8.07
N ASN A 62 -19.83 -0.52 -8.89
CA ASN A 62 -18.50 0.01 -9.19
C ASN A 62 -18.11 1.23 -8.33
N VAL A 63 -18.96 1.63 -7.38
CA VAL A 63 -18.69 2.79 -6.51
C VAL A 63 -18.09 2.29 -5.20
N VAL A 64 -16.96 2.89 -4.78
CA VAL A 64 -16.37 2.64 -3.48
C VAL A 64 -17.21 3.34 -2.41
N VAL A 65 -17.70 2.58 -1.43
CA VAL A 65 -18.45 3.10 -0.28
C VAL A 65 -17.50 3.34 0.88
N ALA A 66 -16.60 2.38 1.13
CA ALA A 66 -15.51 2.53 2.10
C ALA A 66 -14.19 2.09 1.45
N GLY A 67 -13.19 2.96 1.49
CA GLY A 67 -11.87 2.71 0.91
C GLY A 67 -11.14 1.54 1.57
N LYS A 68 -10.14 1.01 0.86
CA LYS A 68 -9.26 -0.04 1.40
C LYS A 68 -8.45 0.48 2.59
N THR A 69 -8.42 -0.26 3.69
CA THR A 69 -7.62 0.07 4.89
C THR A 69 -6.31 -0.71 4.91
N ALA A 70 -5.25 -0.08 5.42
CA ALA A 70 -3.93 -0.69 5.58
C ALA A 70 -3.43 -1.39 4.29
N VAL A 71 -3.45 -0.70 3.15
CA VAL A 71 -3.05 -1.32 1.87
C VAL A 71 -1.55 -1.58 1.84
N SER A 72 -1.16 -2.84 1.65
CA SER A 72 0.20 -3.23 1.24
C SER A 72 0.12 -3.83 -0.15
N SER A 73 1.03 -3.45 -1.04
CA SER A 73 1.02 -4.01 -2.37
C SER A 73 2.41 -4.02 -2.99
N LEU A 74 2.61 -4.99 -3.85
CA LEU A 74 3.79 -5.25 -4.61
C LEU A 74 3.42 -5.37 -6.08
N GLY A 75 4.16 -4.69 -6.94
CA GLY A 75 4.10 -4.87 -8.39
C GLY A 75 5.50 -4.70 -8.92
N THR A 76 6.27 -5.77 -9.04
CA THR A 76 7.65 -5.71 -9.54
C THR A 76 7.82 -6.50 -10.81
N CYS A 77 8.65 -5.95 -11.71
CA CYS A 77 9.02 -6.54 -12.98
C CYS A 77 10.43 -7.09 -12.85
N GLY A 78 10.56 -8.40 -12.86
CA GLY A 78 11.88 -9.07 -12.80
C GLY A 78 12.28 -9.47 -11.39
N ILE A 79 13.58 -9.49 -11.15
CA ILE A 79 14.20 -10.11 -9.99
C ILE A 79 13.90 -9.39 -8.70
N VAL A 80 13.71 -10.20 -7.68
CA VAL A 80 13.55 -9.77 -6.32
C VAL A 80 14.75 -10.25 -5.48
N GLU A 81 15.87 -9.54 -5.66
CA GLU A 81 17.00 -9.66 -4.71
C GLU A 81 17.49 -8.25 -4.34
N PRO A 82 17.42 -7.89 -3.06
CA PRO A 82 16.86 -8.61 -1.92
C PRO A 82 15.33 -8.78 -2.01
N PRO A 83 14.70 -9.68 -1.20
CA PRO A 83 13.25 -9.85 -1.18
C PRO A 83 12.56 -8.49 -1.09
N VAL A 84 11.59 -8.24 -1.96
CA VAL A 84 10.79 -7.00 -1.88
C VAL A 84 9.69 -7.22 -0.88
N HIS A 85 9.56 -6.28 0.05
CA HIS A 85 8.61 -6.31 1.13
C HIS A 85 7.87 -4.96 1.22
N SER A 86 6.57 -5.02 1.34
CA SER A 86 5.71 -3.88 1.63
C SER A 86 4.84 -4.23 2.82
N GLU A 87 4.84 -3.40 3.85
CA GLU A 87 4.00 -3.57 5.03
C GLU A 87 3.20 -2.31 5.32
N ASN A 88 2.05 -2.48 5.94
CA ASN A 88 1.22 -1.37 6.41
C ASN A 88 0.45 -1.77 7.67
N THR A 89 0.28 -0.81 8.58
CA THR A 89 -0.48 -0.99 9.82
C THR A 89 -1.40 0.19 10.04
N VAL A 90 -2.65 -0.10 10.39
CA VAL A 90 -3.65 0.88 10.83
C VAL A 90 -4.17 0.45 12.20
N LEU A 91 -4.22 1.36 13.18
CA LEU A 91 -4.59 1.03 14.55
C LEU A 91 -6.08 0.74 14.73
N SER A 92 -6.92 1.34 13.90
CA SER A 92 -8.36 1.06 13.84
C SER A 92 -8.92 1.58 12.52
N ALA A 93 -10.00 0.94 12.05
CA ALA A 93 -10.77 1.42 10.91
C ALA A 93 -12.26 1.28 11.24
N GLU A 94 -13.04 2.32 10.95
CA GLU A 94 -14.47 2.34 11.20
C GLU A 94 -15.22 3.03 10.06
N ASP A 95 -16.28 2.38 9.62
CA ASP A 95 -17.29 2.92 8.71
C ASP A 95 -18.66 2.37 9.15
N THR A 96 -19.23 2.98 10.19
CA THR A 96 -20.50 2.55 10.76
C THR A 96 -21.66 2.93 9.83
N PRO A 97 -22.59 2.03 9.51
CA PRO A 97 -22.84 0.71 10.14
C PRO A 97 -22.18 -0.48 9.44
N LEU A 98 -21.28 -0.27 8.48
CA LEU A 98 -20.72 -1.36 7.66
C LEU A 98 -19.75 -2.23 8.47
N PHE A 99 -18.73 -1.61 9.06
CA PHE A 99 -17.72 -2.30 9.86
C PHE A 99 -17.04 -1.38 10.89
N ALA A 100 -16.44 -2.01 11.89
CA ALA A 100 -15.41 -1.46 12.77
C ALA A 100 -14.36 -2.54 13.04
N THR A 101 -13.09 -2.14 13.12
CA THR A 101 -11.97 -3.04 13.40
C THR A 101 -11.00 -2.38 14.39
N GLY A 102 -10.27 -3.20 15.14
CA GLY A 102 -9.05 -2.81 15.82
C GLY A 102 -7.87 -2.74 14.85
N VAL A 103 -6.71 -3.21 15.30
CA VAL A 103 -5.47 -3.18 14.52
C VAL A 103 -5.61 -3.99 13.23
N VAL A 104 -5.16 -3.40 12.13
CA VAL A 104 -5.05 -4.06 10.84
C VAL A 104 -3.59 -4.05 10.41
N ASN A 105 -3.00 -5.22 10.20
CA ASN A 105 -1.65 -5.37 9.66
C ASN A 105 -1.72 -6.05 8.29
N THR A 106 -0.95 -5.55 7.34
CA THR A 106 -0.88 -6.15 6.01
C THR A 106 0.55 -6.25 5.54
N THR A 107 0.86 -7.28 4.74
CA THR A 107 2.13 -7.42 4.04
C THR A 107 1.92 -7.86 2.60
N ALA A 108 2.88 -7.50 1.74
CA ALA A 108 2.98 -7.97 0.37
C ALA A 108 4.45 -8.25 0.07
N ASP A 109 4.76 -9.49 -0.30
CA ASP A 109 6.11 -10.02 -0.41
C ASP A 109 6.36 -10.66 -1.77
N GLY A 110 7.57 -10.43 -2.30
CA GLY A 110 8.09 -11.14 -3.45
C GLY A 110 9.47 -11.70 -3.11
N SER A 111 9.70 -12.99 -3.34
CA SER A 111 10.94 -13.65 -2.92
C SER A 111 11.26 -14.90 -3.74
N GLU A 112 12.49 -15.39 -3.58
CA GLU A 112 12.94 -16.72 -3.96
C GLU A 112 13.34 -17.49 -2.68
N PRO A 113 12.35 -18.05 -1.93
CA PRO A 113 12.62 -18.67 -0.62
C PRO A 113 13.56 -19.87 -0.69
N VAL A 114 13.59 -20.55 -1.82
CA VAL A 114 14.51 -21.64 -2.15
C VAL A 114 14.94 -21.47 -3.60
N ALA A 115 16.21 -21.72 -3.90
CA ALA A 115 16.73 -21.58 -5.26
C ALA A 115 15.85 -22.29 -6.31
N GLY A 116 15.39 -21.56 -7.31
CA GLY A 116 14.49 -22.04 -8.35
C GLY A 116 13.01 -22.03 -7.97
N THR A 117 12.62 -21.56 -6.76
CA THR A 117 11.21 -21.41 -6.36
C THR A 117 10.89 -19.92 -6.17
N LEU A 118 10.13 -19.36 -7.07
CA LEU A 118 9.66 -17.98 -6.99
C LEU A 118 8.34 -17.91 -6.21
N GLN A 119 8.16 -16.89 -5.37
CA GLN A 119 7.00 -16.73 -4.53
C GLN A 119 6.52 -15.27 -4.48
N ALA A 120 5.22 -15.08 -4.73
CA ALA A 120 4.49 -13.89 -4.35
C ALA A 120 3.54 -14.23 -3.19
N MET A 121 3.56 -13.45 -2.11
CA MET A 121 2.72 -13.68 -0.94
C MET A 121 2.09 -12.38 -0.46
N ALA A 122 0.85 -12.45 -0.01
CA ALA A 122 0.16 -11.37 0.64
C ALA A 122 -0.49 -11.85 1.93
N THR A 123 -0.51 -10.99 2.95
CA THR A 123 -1.18 -11.29 4.22
C THR A 123 -1.97 -10.05 4.66
N ALA A 124 -3.21 -10.26 5.10
CA ALA A 124 -3.96 -9.27 5.88
C ALA A 124 -4.40 -9.89 7.20
N ASP A 125 -4.14 -9.20 8.30
CA ASP A 125 -4.45 -9.63 9.65
C ASP A 125 -5.27 -8.51 10.33
N VAL A 126 -6.54 -8.80 10.61
CA VAL A 126 -7.53 -7.86 11.12
C VAL A 126 -7.99 -8.31 12.49
N HIS A 127 -7.80 -7.46 13.49
CA HIS A 127 -8.22 -7.70 14.87
C HIS A 127 -9.54 -7.01 15.21
N ASP A 128 -10.27 -7.56 16.16
CA ASP A 128 -11.52 -7.02 16.73
C ASP A 128 -12.55 -6.62 15.65
N ALA A 129 -12.73 -7.48 14.63
CA ALA A 129 -13.65 -7.21 13.53
C ALA A 129 -15.11 -7.29 13.97
N SER A 130 -15.90 -6.28 13.59
CA SER A 130 -17.34 -6.20 13.80
C SER A 130 -18.00 -5.65 12.54
N LEU A 131 -18.95 -6.38 11.95
CA LEU A 131 -19.61 -6.02 10.70
C LEU A 131 -21.13 -5.98 10.87
N LEU A 132 -21.78 -5.15 10.06
CA LEU A 132 -23.23 -4.89 10.09
C LEU A 132 -23.66 -4.50 11.52
N ILE A 133 -23.16 -3.36 11.98
CA ILE A 133 -23.25 -2.92 13.38
C ILE A 133 -24.66 -2.43 13.67
N THR A 134 -25.38 -3.17 14.50
CA THR A 134 -26.71 -2.85 15.01
C THR A 134 -26.65 -2.25 16.40
N LEU A 135 -27.79 -1.82 16.98
CA LEU A 135 -27.86 -1.40 18.38
C LEU A 135 -27.48 -2.51 19.39
N LEU A 136 -27.48 -3.76 18.96
CA LEU A 136 -27.12 -4.95 19.77
C LEU A 136 -25.68 -5.43 19.52
N GLY A 137 -24.92 -4.72 18.67
CA GLY A 137 -23.57 -5.08 18.23
C GLY A 137 -23.52 -5.58 16.79
N GLY A 138 -22.36 -6.08 16.34
CA GLY A 138 -22.15 -6.59 14.99
C GLY A 138 -22.88 -7.91 14.75
N VAL A 139 -23.42 -8.08 13.54
CA VAL A 139 -24.01 -9.35 13.08
C VAL A 139 -22.92 -10.40 12.84
N ILE A 140 -21.73 -9.96 12.43
CA ILE A 140 -20.53 -10.79 12.32
C ILE A 140 -19.46 -10.17 13.22
N THR A 141 -18.84 -10.97 14.07
CA THR A 141 -17.75 -10.53 14.95
C THR A 141 -16.63 -11.57 14.97
N ALA A 142 -15.38 -11.13 15.11
CA ALA A 142 -14.23 -12.00 15.30
C ALA A 142 -13.12 -11.25 16.06
N ASP A 143 -12.36 -11.98 16.89
CA ASP A 143 -11.19 -11.42 17.57
C ASP A 143 -10.00 -11.26 16.60
N GLU A 144 -9.85 -12.21 15.66
CA GLU A 144 -8.82 -12.17 14.62
C GLU A 144 -9.35 -12.81 13.32
N VAL A 145 -9.07 -12.15 12.21
CA VAL A 145 -9.35 -12.62 10.87
C VAL A 145 -8.11 -12.42 10.01
N LYS A 146 -7.46 -13.53 9.64
CA LYS A 146 -6.23 -13.49 8.87
C LYS A 146 -6.36 -14.22 7.55
N SER A 147 -6.11 -13.52 6.45
CA SER A 147 -5.95 -14.09 5.12
C SER A 147 -4.48 -14.19 4.74
N VAL A 148 -4.11 -15.30 4.13
CA VAL A 148 -2.81 -15.50 3.48
C VAL A 148 -3.07 -16.00 2.06
N SER A 149 -2.47 -15.33 1.09
CA SER A 149 -2.48 -15.76 -0.31
C SER A 149 -1.05 -15.95 -0.77
N THR A 150 -0.71 -17.16 -1.21
CA THR A 150 0.61 -17.50 -1.73
C THR A 150 0.47 -18.05 -3.14
N THR A 151 1.25 -17.51 -4.08
CA THR A 151 1.44 -18.06 -5.42
C THR A 151 2.91 -18.36 -5.60
N THR A 152 3.26 -19.60 -5.95
CA THR A 152 4.62 -20.03 -6.21
C THR A 152 4.77 -20.55 -7.64
N HIS A 153 6.00 -20.52 -8.15
CA HIS A 153 6.41 -21.17 -9.39
C HIS A 153 7.75 -21.87 -9.17
N ASP A 154 7.79 -23.14 -9.49
CA ASP A 154 8.98 -23.98 -9.45
C ASP A 154 9.11 -24.84 -10.73
N ASN A 155 9.98 -25.85 -10.70
CA ASN A 155 10.19 -26.76 -11.81
C ASN A 155 8.94 -27.58 -12.20
N SER A 156 7.95 -27.70 -11.30
CA SER A 156 6.68 -28.41 -11.56
C SER A 156 5.57 -27.48 -12.06
N GLY A 157 5.79 -26.16 -12.03
CA GLY A 157 4.86 -25.14 -12.52
C GLY A 157 4.35 -24.20 -11.43
N PHE A 158 3.14 -23.67 -11.66
CA PHE A 158 2.49 -22.74 -10.72
C PHE A 158 1.67 -23.49 -9.67
N HIS A 159 1.74 -23.01 -8.42
CA HIS A 159 0.96 -23.50 -7.29
C HIS A 159 0.36 -22.33 -6.52
N THR A 160 -0.74 -22.56 -5.84
CA THR A 160 -1.39 -21.58 -4.96
C THR A 160 -1.73 -22.19 -3.62
N SER A 161 -1.64 -21.43 -2.54
CA SER A 161 -1.99 -21.87 -1.18
C SER A 161 -2.58 -20.73 -0.36
N ALA A 162 -3.54 -21.08 0.53
CA ALA A 162 -4.07 -20.23 1.58
C ALA A 162 -3.51 -20.59 2.97
N ASP A 163 -2.44 -21.39 3.03
CA ASP A 163 -1.85 -21.84 4.28
C ASP A 163 -1.42 -20.66 5.16
N GLY A 164 -1.77 -20.71 6.44
CA GLY A 164 -1.60 -19.62 7.39
C GLY A 164 -2.81 -18.70 7.55
N SER A 165 -3.87 -18.88 6.73
CA SER A 165 -5.16 -18.21 6.97
C SER A 165 -5.84 -18.76 8.22
N THR A 166 -6.38 -17.87 9.06
CA THR A 166 -7.01 -18.23 10.35
C THR A 166 -8.20 -17.36 10.67
N VAL A 167 -9.07 -17.84 11.54
CA VAL A 167 -10.11 -17.08 12.22
C VAL A 167 -10.11 -17.44 13.71
N VAL A 168 -10.28 -16.45 14.58
CA VAL A 168 -10.37 -16.63 16.03
C VAL A 168 -11.67 -16.04 16.54
N ASN A 169 -12.42 -16.82 17.30
CA ASN A 169 -13.70 -16.45 17.91
C ASN A 169 -14.70 -15.82 16.94
N LEU A 170 -14.76 -16.35 15.70
CA LEU A 170 -15.71 -15.90 14.70
C LEU A 170 -17.13 -16.26 15.10
N VAL A 171 -18.03 -15.28 15.12
CA VAL A 171 -19.47 -15.46 15.31
C VAL A 171 -20.21 -14.89 14.11
N VAL A 172 -21.11 -15.65 13.52
CA VAL A 172 -21.94 -15.24 12.38
C VAL A 172 -23.43 -15.36 12.76
N ALA A 173 -24.16 -14.26 12.78
CA ALA A 173 -25.58 -14.20 13.17
C ALA A 173 -25.86 -14.92 14.51
N GLY A 174 -24.96 -14.75 15.49
CA GLY A 174 -25.04 -15.39 16.80
C GLY A 174 -24.57 -16.84 16.88
N VAL A 175 -24.11 -17.44 15.76
CA VAL A 175 -23.59 -18.81 15.72
C VAL A 175 -22.05 -18.80 15.75
N PRO A 176 -21.41 -19.39 16.78
CA PRO A 176 -19.96 -19.50 16.84
C PRO A 176 -19.40 -20.43 15.75
N ILE A 177 -18.36 -19.99 15.06
CA ILE A 177 -17.59 -20.76 14.09
C ILE A 177 -16.23 -21.09 14.73
N THR A 178 -16.07 -22.31 15.22
CA THR A 178 -14.93 -22.71 16.08
C THR A 178 -13.72 -23.25 15.34
N VAL A 179 -13.85 -23.47 14.02
CA VAL A 179 -12.77 -23.96 13.14
C VAL A 179 -12.73 -23.10 11.89
N LEU A 180 -11.57 -23.05 11.21
CA LEU A 180 -11.46 -22.38 9.92
C LEU A 180 -12.50 -23.01 8.95
N PRO A 181 -13.42 -22.22 8.38
CA PRO A 181 -14.40 -22.72 7.42
C PRO A 181 -13.72 -23.30 6.18
N ALA A 182 -14.34 -24.33 5.59
CA ALA A 182 -13.91 -24.84 4.29
C ALA A 182 -13.92 -23.69 3.25
N PRO A 183 -13.06 -23.75 2.22
CA PRO A 183 -13.06 -22.75 1.16
C PRO A 183 -14.46 -22.49 0.58
N ASN A 184 -14.79 -21.20 0.38
CA ASN A 184 -16.05 -20.74 -0.20
C ASN A 184 -17.31 -21.15 0.59
N THR A 185 -17.23 -21.22 1.93
CA THR A 185 -18.38 -21.53 2.78
C THR A 185 -19.36 -20.35 2.79
N SER A 186 -20.56 -20.54 2.25
CA SER A 186 -21.63 -19.53 2.23
C SER A 186 -22.61 -19.74 3.38
N ILE A 187 -22.94 -18.68 4.12
CA ILE A 187 -23.89 -18.64 5.23
C ILE A 187 -24.91 -17.54 4.96
N SER A 188 -26.20 -17.85 5.09
CA SER A 188 -27.27 -16.85 4.99
C SER A 188 -27.22 -15.89 6.20
N LEU A 189 -27.38 -14.61 5.95
CA LEU A 189 -27.54 -13.54 6.95
C LEU A 189 -28.99 -13.03 6.92
N PRO A 190 -29.87 -13.52 7.80
CA PRO A 190 -31.28 -13.15 7.80
C PRO A 190 -31.46 -11.61 7.91
N GLY A 191 -32.22 -11.04 6.97
CA GLY A 191 -32.47 -9.62 6.90
C GLY A 191 -31.35 -8.75 6.29
N PHE A 192 -30.28 -9.37 5.74
CA PHE A 192 -29.19 -8.69 5.07
C PHE A 192 -28.80 -9.31 3.71
N GLY A 193 -28.62 -10.63 3.66
CA GLY A 193 -28.16 -11.32 2.46
C GLY A 193 -27.38 -12.58 2.82
N HIS A 194 -26.10 -12.63 2.44
CA HIS A 194 -25.23 -13.77 2.78
C HIS A 194 -23.79 -13.33 3.03
N VAL A 195 -23.03 -14.21 3.68
CA VAL A 195 -21.57 -14.08 3.82
C VAL A 195 -20.91 -15.32 3.22
N VAL A 196 -19.83 -15.11 2.48
CA VAL A 196 -18.90 -16.16 2.06
C VAL A 196 -17.67 -16.07 2.97
N LEU A 197 -17.37 -17.14 3.67
CA LEU A 197 -16.22 -17.29 4.54
C LEU A 197 -15.12 -18.06 3.82
N ASN A 198 -13.86 -17.64 4.03
CA ASN A 198 -12.69 -18.24 3.41
C ASN A 198 -12.88 -18.37 1.88
N GLU A 199 -13.30 -17.26 1.25
CA GLU A 199 -13.48 -17.22 -0.19
C GLU A 199 -12.13 -17.34 -0.88
N GLN A 200 -11.98 -18.31 -1.75
CA GLN A 200 -10.76 -18.61 -2.49
C GLN A 200 -11.04 -18.58 -3.98
N ILE A 201 -10.35 -17.72 -4.71
CA ILE A 201 -10.49 -17.54 -6.16
C ILE A 201 -9.14 -17.80 -6.82
N THR A 202 -9.00 -18.93 -7.49
CA THR A 202 -7.79 -19.31 -8.23
C THR A 202 -7.98 -19.02 -9.72
N LYS A 203 -6.97 -18.39 -10.35
CA LYS A 203 -6.88 -18.26 -11.81
C LYS A 203 -5.55 -18.83 -12.27
N MET A 204 -5.60 -19.93 -13.02
CA MET A 204 -4.43 -20.62 -13.57
C MET A 204 -4.43 -20.54 -15.09
N LYS A 205 -3.29 -20.14 -15.66
CA LYS A 205 -3.01 -20.13 -17.11
C LYS A 205 -1.65 -20.75 -17.36
N SER A 206 -1.31 -21.04 -18.60
CA SER A 206 -0.01 -21.64 -18.96
C SER A 206 1.22 -20.80 -18.53
N ARG A 207 1.08 -19.48 -18.46
CA ARG A 207 2.16 -18.55 -18.14
C ARG A 207 1.89 -17.69 -16.92
N SER A 208 0.79 -17.91 -16.20
CA SER A 208 0.48 -17.12 -15.00
C SER A 208 -0.42 -17.88 -14.06
N ALA A 209 -0.25 -17.60 -12.78
CA ALA A 209 -1.19 -17.98 -11.74
C ALA A 209 -1.49 -16.78 -10.86
N SER A 210 -2.72 -16.72 -10.34
CA SER A 210 -3.08 -15.79 -9.29
C SER A 210 -4.09 -16.42 -8.34
N PHE A 211 -4.04 -15.95 -7.09
CA PHE A 211 -4.85 -16.45 -6.02
C PHE A 211 -5.37 -15.30 -5.15
N THR A 212 -6.65 -15.35 -4.83
CA THR A 212 -7.30 -14.39 -3.92
C THR A 212 -7.87 -15.14 -2.74
N VAL A 213 -7.68 -14.62 -1.54
CA VAL A 213 -8.31 -15.08 -0.31
C VAL A 213 -9.03 -13.90 0.33
N ASN A 214 -10.36 -13.99 0.47
CA ASN A 214 -11.17 -13.09 1.28
C ASN A 214 -11.70 -13.89 2.46
N MET A 215 -11.28 -13.54 3.68
CA MET A 215 -11.73 -14.33 4.83
C MET A 215 -13.20 -14.13 5.16
N ILE A 216 -13.68 -12.90 5.01
CA ILE A 216 -15.11 -12.56 5.15
C ILE A 216 -15.51 -11.69 3.95
N HIS A 217 -16.50 -12.16 3.19
CA HIS A 217 -17.09 -11.42 2.08
C HIS A 217 -18.62 -11.40 2.24
N VAL A 218 -19.16 -10.23 2.62
CA VAL A 218 -20.59 -10.02 2.84
C VAL A 218 -21.24 -9.41 1.60
N SER A 219 -22.37 -9.97 1.20
CA SER A 219 -23.25 -9.41 0.15
C SER A 219 -24.58 -8.98 0.75
N ILE A 220 -24.98 -7.75 0.50
CA ILE A 220 -26.31 -7.24 0.89
C ILE A 220 -27.29 -7.48 -0.24
N ASP A 221 -28.19 -8.44 -0.04
CA ASP A 221 -29.11 -8.90 -1.09
C ASP A 221 -30.55 -8.43 -0.90
N VAL A 222 -30.88 -7.95 0.31
CA VAL A 222 -32.23 -7.53 0.66
C VAL A 222 -32.23 -6.20 1.42
N ALA A 223 -33.38 -5.50 1.41
CA ALA A 223 -33.57 -4.33 2.26
C ALA A 223 -33.41 -4.72 3.74
N ASN A 224 -32.69 -3.93 4.49
CA ASN A 224 -32.25 -4.24 5.84
C ASN A 224 -32.48 -3.06 6.81
N VAL A 225 -32.43 -3.37 8.12
CA VAL A 225 -32.70 -2.39 9.19
C VAL A 225 -31.63 -1.29 9.32
N LEU A 226 -30.47 -1.49 8.73
CA LEU A 226 -29.36 -0.51 8.72
C LEU A 226 -29.43 0.43 7.52
N ASN A 227 -30.40 0.25 6.62
CA ASN A 227 -30.55 1.00 5.36
C ASN A 227 -29.31 0.93 4.46
N ILE A 228 -28.50 -0.13 4.58
CA ILE A 228 -27.39 -0.40 3.67
C ILE A 228 -27.98 -0.75 2.30
N PRO A 229 -27.54 -0.10 1.21
CA PRO A 229 -28.08 -0.36 -0.12
C PRO A 229 -27.91 -1.81 -0.57
N ILE A 230 -28.92 -2.37 -1.25
CA ILE A 230 -28.82 -3.68 -1.89
C ILE A 230 -27.74 -3.65 -2.96
N GLY A 231 -26.92 -4.69 -3.02
CA GLY A 231 -25.75 -4.80 -3.91
C GLY A 231 -24.44 -4.33 -3.26
N THR A 232 -24.48 -3.82 -2.01
CA THR A 232 -23.26 -3.51 -1.26
C THR A 232 -22.49 -4.80 -0.98
N GLN A 233 -21.18 -4.74 -1.24
CA GLN A 233 -20.21 -5.79 -0.94
C GLN A 233 -19.27 -5.28 0.14
N ILE A 234 -19.01 -6.07 1.19
CA ILE A 234 -18.06 -5.74 2.26
C ILE A 234 -17.05 -6.87 2.36
N ILE A 235 -15.76 -6.54 2.24
CA ILE A 235 -14.66 -7.50 2.36
C ILE A 235 -13.85 -7.16 3.61
N VAL A 236 -13.54 -8.18 4.41
CA VAL A 236 -12.63 -8.06 5.55
C VAL A 236 -11.55 -9.13 5.45
N SER A 237 -10.31 -8.70 5.61
CA SER A 237 -9.10 -9.50 5.45
C SER A 237 -8.97 -10.08 4.04
N HIS A 238 -8.39 -9.29 3.15
CA HIS A 238 -8.12 -9.62 1.75
C HIS A 238 -6.64 -9.83 1.51
N ALA A 239 -6.29 -10.91 0.83
CA ALA A 239 -4.96 -11.17 0.32
C ALA A 239 -5.03 -11.65 -1.14
N PHE A 240 -4.17 -11.10 -1.98
CA PHE A 240 -4.02 -11.48 -3.38
C PHE A 240 -2.55 -11.69 -3.71
N SER A 241 -2.23 -12.76 -4.43
CA SER A 241 -0.89 -13.04 -4.94
C SER A 241 -0.95 -13.48 -6.39
N GLY A 242 0.10 -13.19 -7.17
CA GLY A 242 0.18 -13.61 -8.56
C GLY A 242 1.60 -13.62 -9.10
N LEU A 243 1.87 -14.55 -9.99
CA LEU A 243 3.09 -14.68 -10.77
C LEU A 243 2.77 -14.81 -12.25
N THR A 244 3.54 -14.15 -13.08
CA THR A 244 3.46 -14.29 -14.55
C THR A 244 4.86 -14.52 -15.11
N SER A 245 5.05 -15.58 -15.90
CA SER A 245 6.31 -15.92 -16.54
C SER A 245 6.44 -15.34 -17.95
N GLY A 246 7.69 -15.19 -18.43
CA GLY A 246 8.02 -14.70 -19.75
C GLY A 246 7.66 -13.23 -19.96
N VAL A 247 7.76 -12.45 -18.89
CA VAL A 247 7.57 -11.00 -18.91
C VAL A 247 8.89 -10.34 -19.23
N GLN A 248 8.92 -9.60 -20.32
CA GLN A 248 9.94 -8.58 -20.56
C GLN A 248 9.32 -7.27 -20.14
N GLY A 249 9.27 -7.06 -18.81
CA GLY A 249 8.56 -5.94 -18.26
C GLY A 249 9.43 -4.73 -18.15
N THR A 250 8.82 -3.59 -18.35
CA THR A 250 9.55 -2.34 -18.41
C THR A 250 8.81 -1.18 -17.79
N LEU A 251 7.52 -1.32 -17.46
CA LEU A 251 6.74 -0.27 -16.80
C LEU A 251 6.43 -0.62 -15.36
N ASP A 252 6.40 0.39 -14.51
CA ASP A 252 5.89 0.32 -13.13
C ASP A 252 5.34 1.70 -12.74
N GLY A 253 4.61 1.78 -11.64
CA GLY A 253 4.11 3.02 -11.09
C GLY A 253 2.73 2.90 -10.47
N GLN A 254 2.31 4.00 -9.86
CA GLN A 254 1.01 4.10 -9.18
C GLN A 254 0.50 5.54 -9.19
N ALA A 255 -0.83 5.69 -9.10
CA ALA A 255 -1.46 6.97 -8.82
C ALA A 255 -2.48 6.82 -7.70
N TYR A 256 -2.59 7.84 -6.85
CA TYR A 256 -3.58 7.91 -5.79
C TYR A 256 -3.93 9.35 -5.43
N GLY A 257 -5.18 9.55 -5.00
CA GLY A 257 -5.69 10.88 -4.69
C GLY A 257 -5.18 11.45 -3.39
N THR A 258 -5.27 10.71 -2.30
CA THR A 258 -4.87 11.17 -0.95
C THR A 258 -4.18 10.08 -0.17
N LYS A 259 -3.28 10.49 0.73
CA LYS A 259 -2.63 9.61 1.69
C LYS A 259 -2.19 10.45 2.90
N ALA A 260 -2.31 9.88 4.11
CA ALA A 260 -1.75 10.50 5.31
C ALA A 260 -1.02 9.47 6.16
N THR A 261 0.18 9.82 6.60
CA THR A 261 0.97 9.02 7.53
C THR A 261 1.36 9.83 8.76
N VAL A 262 1.36 9.21 9.94
CA VAL A 262 1.83 9.81 11.19
C VAL A 262 2.96 8.95 11.74
N ALA A 263 4.16 9.51 11.87
CA ALA A 263 5.35 8.81 12.36
C ALA A 263 5.57 7.43 11.66
N ARG A 264 5.32 7.37 10.34
CA ARG A 264 5.38 6.19 9.48
C ARG A 264 4.21 5.19 9.65
N VAL A 265 3.25 5.48 10.52
CA VAL A 265 1.99 4.70 10.61
C VAL A 265 0.98 5.35 9.66
N VAL A 266 0.38 4.57 8.78
CA VAL A 266 -0.65 5.08 7.85
C VAL A 266 -1.91 5.39 8.65
N THR A 267 -2.33 6.64 8.62
CA THR A 267 -3.58 7.10 9.24
C THR A 267 -4.72 7.05 8.21
N SER A 268 -4.39 7.28 6.94
CA SER A 268 -5.27 7.10 5.80
C SER A 268 -4.46 6.51 4.65
N GLY A 269 -4.86 5.36 4.15
CA GLY A 269 -4.24 4.71 2.98
C GLY A 269 -4.44 5.48 1.69
N PRO A 270 -3.77 5.07 0.60
CA PRO A 270 -3.97 5.68 -0.72
C PRO A 270 -5.42 5.54 -1.17
N SER A 271 -6.09 6.67 -1.47
CA SER A 271 -7.45 6.67 -2.01
C SER A 271 -7.45 6.48 -3.53
N ALA A 272 -8.44 5.77 -4.05
CA ALA A 272 -8.64 5.48 -5.48
C ALA A 272 -7.39 4.87 -6.19
N LEU A 273 -6.49 4.22 -5.46
CA LEU A 273 -5.22 3.70 -5.96
C LEU A 273 -5.37 2.92 -7.27
N VAL A 274 -4.61 3.31 -8.29
CA VAL A 274 -4.41 2.57 -9.53
C VAL A 274 -2.92 2.23 -9.69
N ARG A 275 -2.62 1.09 -10.31
CA ARG A 275 -1.24 0.63 -10.55
C ARG A 275 -1.00 0.33 -12.02
N MET A 276 0.19 0.67 -12.49
CA MET A 276 0.72 0.21 -13.76
C MET A 276 1.22 -1.22 -13.62
N SER A 277 0.89 -2.06 -14.59
CA SER A 277 1.50 -3.39 -14.68
C SER A 277 2.76 -3.36 -15.54
N CYS A 278 3.65 -4.34 -15.34
CA CYS A 278 4.91 -4.45 -16.08
C CYS A 278 4.76 -4.40 -17.60
N LEU A 279 3.70 -4.95 -18.14
CA LEU A 279 3.38 -4.94 -19.57
C LEU A 279 2.47 -3.76 -19.96
N GLY A 280 2.34 -2.77 -19.09
CA GLY A 280 1.38 -1.70 -19.30
C GLY A 280 -0.07 -2.19 -19.17
N THR A 281 -0.96 -1.48 -19.80
CA THR A 281 -2.40 -1.78 -19.82
C THR A 281 -2.89 -2.28 -21.18
N ASN A 282 -1.99 -2.58 -22.10
CA ASN A 282 -2.26 -2.85 -23.54
C ASN A 282 -2.98 -1.67 -24.23
N GLY A 283 -2.66 -0.43 -23.84
CA GLY A 283 -3.31 0.77 -24.37
C GLY A 283 -4.75 0.98 -23.87
N ALA A 284 -5.25 0.16 -22.95
CA ALA A 284 -6.56 0.36 -22.35
C ALA A 284 -6.43 1.22 -21.09
N LEU A 285 -7.19 2.30 -20.98
CA LEU A 285 -7.23 3.15 -19.80
C LEU A 285 -7.78 2.34 -18.61
N ARG A 286 -7.00 2.23 -17.55
CA ARG A 286 -7.47 1.73 -16.23
C ARG A 286 -7.84 2.94 -15.39
N THR A 287 -8.97 2.86 -14.71
CA THR A 287 -9.46 3.93 -13.85
C THR A 287 -9.91 3.35 -12.53
N ASN A 288 -9.62 4.06 -11.45
CA ASN A 288 -10.24 3.88 -10.15
C ASN A 288 -10.75 5.24 -9.66
N SER A 289 -11.87 5.26 -8.95
CA SER A 289 -12.45 6.52 -8.45
C SER A 289 -13.17 6.34 -7.13
N ILE A 290 -13.25 7.42 -6.37
CA ILE A 290 -14.00 7.53 -5.14
C ILE A 290 -14.68 8.90 -5.10
N ALA A 291 -15.91 8.98 -4.62
CA ALA A 291 -16.70 10.20 -4.68
C ALA A 291 -16.26 11.27 -3.67
N GLU A 292 -15.75 10.85 -2.51
CA GLU A 292 -15.33 11.76 -1.43
C GLU A 292 -14.34 11.04 -0.50
N VAL A 293 -13.34 11.77 0.00
CA VAL A 293 -12.46 11.28 1.08
C VAL A 293 -12.30 12.37 2.12
N GLN A 294 -12.58 12.03 3.38
CA GLN A 294 -12.42 12.96 4.48
C GLN A 294 -11.62 12.31 5.63
N VAL A 295 -10.59 13.01 6.11
CA VAL A 295 -9.88 12.68 7.34
C VAL A 295 -9.89 13.92 8.23
N PRO A 296 -10.62 13.90 9.35
CA PRO A 296 -10.80 15.06 10.21
C PRO A 296 -9.47 15.74 10.56
N SER A 297 -9.43 17.07 10.47
CA SER A 297 -8.26 17.94 10.71
C SER A 297 -7.11 17.81 9.71
N LEU A 298 -7.07 16.78 8.86
CA LEU A 298 -6.01 16.60 7.87
C LEU A 298 -6.42 17.09 6.49
N PHE A 299 -7.50 16.53 5.94
CA PHE A 299 -8.02 16.93 4.63
C PHE A 299 -9.48 16.52 4.42
N SER A 300 -10.13 17.23 3.52
CA SER A 300 -11.40 16.86 2.89
C SER A 300 -11.26 17.10 1.39
N VAL A 301 -11.60 16.10 0.58
CA VAL A 301 -11.59 16.20 -0.88
C VAL A 301 -12.88 15.62 -1.45
N GLY A 302 -13.33 16.16 -2.58
CA GLY A 302 -14.44 15.62 -3.36
C GLY A 302 -14.01 14.40 -4.18
N GLU A 303 -14.51 14.33 -5.41
CA GLU A 303 -14.21 13.21 -6.30
C GLU A 303 -12.70 13.08 -6.56
N VAL A 304 -12.21 11.85 -6.42
CA VAL A 304 -10.87 11.43 -6.83
C VAL A 304 -10.99 10.48 -8.00
N VAL A 305 -10.24 10.74 -9.07
CA VAL A 305 -10.15 9.86 -10.24
C VAL A 305 -8.67 9.62 -10.57
N ASP A 306 -8.24 8.37 -10.44
CA ASP A 306 -6.88 7.96 -10.75
C ASP A 306 -6.87 7.05 -11.97
N THR A 307 -5.89 7.26 -12.85
CA THR A 307 -5.79 6.51 -14.11
C THR A 307 -4.39 5.96 -14.35
N ALA A 308 -4.32 4.86 -15.10
CA ALA A 308 -3.08 4.31 -15.64
C ALA A 308 -3.30 3.90 -17.11
N LEU A 309 -2.40 4.34 -17.98
CA LEU A 309 -2.36 4.03 -19.38
C LEU A 309 -0.92 3.64 -19.76
N GLY A 310 -0.72 2.49 -20.38
CA GLY A 310 0.63 2.07 -20.74
C GLY A 310 0.65 1.04 -21.85
N THR A 311 1.68 1.12 -22.68
CA THR A 311 1.97 0.17 -23.76
C THR A 311 3.43 -0.25 -23.70
N VAL A 312 3.66 -1.53 -23.92
CA VAL A 312 5.01 -2.11 -24.08
C VAL A 312 5.01 -2.91 -25.38
N ASP A 313 5.89 -2.56 -26.30
CA ASP A 313 6.21 -3.35 -27.48
C ASP A 313 7.71 -3.70 -27.50
N GLY A 314 8.15 -4.51 -28.46
CA GLY A 314 9.50 -5.10 -28.46
C GLY A 314 10.67 -4.10 -28.36
N THR A 315 10.45 -2.79 -28.55
CA THR A 315 11.49 -1.75 -28.56
C THR A 315 11.09 -0.48 -27.80
N SER A 316 9.85 -0.38 -27.36
CA SER A 316 9.34 0.79 -26.67
C SER A 316 8.45 0.41 -25.49
N ALA A 317 8.52 1.24 -24.45
CA ALA A 317 7.62 1.23 -23.32
C ALA A 317 7.21 2.67 -23.02
N VAL A 318 5.92 2.93 -22.93
CA VAL A 318 5.36 4.26 -22.62
C VAL A 318 4.27 4.09 -21.59
N GLY A 319 4.40 4.82 -20.48
CA GLY A 319 3.44 4.80 -19.37
C GLY A 319 3.07 6.20 -18.92
N GLU A 320 1.79 6.37 -18.59
CA GLU A 320 1.21 7.57 -18.01
C GLU A 320 0.34 7.18 -16.83
N LEU A 321 0.52 7.88 -15.72
CA LEU A 321 -0.31 7.75 -14.52
C LEU A 321 -0.79 9.14 -14.11
N THR A 322 -2.10 9.25 -13.83
CA THR A 322 -2.68 10.52 -13.39
C THR A 322 -3.47 10.35 -12.11
N SER A 323 -3.46 11.38 -11.28
CA SER A 323 -4.37 11.52 -10.14
C SER A 323 -5.05 12.87 -10.22
N THR A 324 -6.39 12.87 -10.28
CA THR A 324 -7.22 14.08 -10.33
C THR A 324 -8.09 14.13 -9.09
N VAL A 325 -7.98 15.21 -8.32
CA VAL A 325 -8.69 15.42 -7.05
C VAL A 325 -9.46 16.74 -7.11
N GLN A 326 -10.75 16.68 -6.83
CA GLN A 326 -11.63 17.85 -6.83
C GLN A 326 -11.92 18.34 -5.42
N ALA A 327 -12.34 19.62 -5.31
CA ALA A 327 -12.79 20.26 -4.07
C ALA A 327 -11.83 20.02 -2.89
N VAL A 328 -10.55 20.33 -3.10
CA VAL A 328 -9.47 20.06 -2.15
C VAL A 328 -9.48 21.09 -1.02
N ASP A 329 -9.48 20.60 0.22
CA ASP A 329 -9.25 21.36 1.46
C ASP A 329 -8.26 20.59 2.34
N VAL A 330 -7.08 21.15 2.58
CA VAL A 330 -6.01 20.53 3.36
C VAL A 330 -5.68 21.39 4.58
N VAL A 331 -5.59 20.76 5.76
CA VAL A 331 -5.26 21.38 7.05
C VAL A 331 -6.19 22.59 7.33
N THR A 332 -7.49 22.32 7.39
CA THR A 332 -8.52 23.33 7.75
C THR A 332 -8.36 24.62 6.94
N SER A 333 -8.43 24.49 5.61
CA SER A 333 -8.31 25.57 4.62
C SER A 333 -6.96 26.31 4.59
N LEU A 334 -5.88 25.64 5.01
CA LEU A 334 -4.52 26.14 4.76
C LEU A 334 -4.22 26.14 3.26
N VAL A 335 -4.57 25.04 2.57
CA VAL A 335 -4.49 24.91 1.11
C VAL A 335 -5.85 24.49 0.59
N THR A 336 -6.42 25.25 -0.34
CA THR A 336 -7.67 24.90 -1.05
C THR A 336 -7.45 25.00 -2.55
N ALA A 337 -8.16 24.14 -3.31
CA ALA A 337 -8.20 24.21 -4.77
C ALA A 337 -9.51 23.58 -5.28
N SER A 338 -10.04 24.09 -6.40
CA SER A 338 -11.19 23.47 -7.07
C SER A 338 -10.82 22.15 -7.72
N LEU A 339 -9.59 22.07 -8.26
CA LEU A 339 -9.04 20.83 -8.85
C LEU A 339 -7.51 20.81 -8.70
N VAL A 340 -6.99 19.63 -8.43
CA VAL A 340 -5.55 19.33 -8.41
C VAL A 340 -5.32 18.09 -9.25
N LYS A 341 -4.45 18.17 -10.26
CA LYS A 341 -4.06 17.04 -11.10
C LYS A 341 -2.57 16.81 -11.05
N ALA A 342 -2.15 15.62 -10.64
CA ALA A 342 -0.81 15.10 -10.85
C ALA A 342 -0.78 14.27 -12.12
N ASP A 343 0.27 14.43 -12.92
CA ASP A 343 0.49 13.68 -14.16
C ASP A 343 1.95 13.25 -14.24
N ALA A 344 2.21 11.95 -14.39
CA ALA A 344 3.56 11.41 -14.49
C ALA A 344 3.68 10.53 -15.74
N HIS A 345 4.61 10.90 -16.61
CA HIS A 345 4.93 10.17 -17.83
C HIS A 345 6.32 9.57 -17.74
N ALA A 346 6.46 8.32 -18.16
CA ALA A 346 7.75 7.66 -18.33
C ALA A 346 7.80 6.92 -19.67
N SER A 347 8.87 7.07 -20.41
CA SER A 347 9.04 6.31 -21.65
C SER A 347 10.47 5.83 -21.84
N ASN A 348 10.59 4.66 -22.49
CA ASN A 348 11.81 4.11 -23.04
C ASN A 348 11.59 3.83 -24.52
N ILE A 349 12.21 4.59 -25.40
CA ILE A 349 12.11 4.42 -26.85
C ILE A 349 13.50 4.19 -27.40
N GLY A 350 13.77 2.97 -27.86
CA GLY A 350 15.07 2.57 -28.41
C GLY A 350 16.24 2.74 -27.41
N GLY A 351 15.98 2.56 -26.11
CA GLY A 351 16.96 2.73 -25.04
C GLY A 351 17.10 4.16 -24.51
N THR A 352 16.33 5.12 -25.04
CA THR A 352 16.30 6.49 -24.54
C THR A 352 15.17 6.65 -23.53
N LEU A 353 15.52 6.96 -22.28
CA LEU A 353 14.55 7.21 -21.20
C LEU A 353 14.15 8.69 -21.21
N THR A 354 12.85 8.96 -21.13
CA THR A 354 12.30 10.31 -20.93
C THR A 354 11.24 10.31 -19.85
N PHE A 355 11.18 11.41 -19.10
CA PHE A 355 10.23 11.63 -18.02
C PHE A 355 9.64 13.03 -18.15
N SER A 356 8.36 13.18 -17.84
CA SER A 356 7.65 14.46 -17.85
C SER A 356 6.53 14.47 -16.81
N ASP A 357 6.26 15.65 -16.27
CA ASP A 357 5.11 16.00 -15.44
C ASP A 357 4.10 16.88 -16.20
N ASP A 358 4.23 16.93 -17.52
CA ASP A 358 3.34 17.68 -18.40
C ASP A 358 1.87 17.21 -18.22
N GLY A 359 0.97 18.17 -17.97
CA GLY A 359 -0.43 17.91 -17.65
C GLY A 359 -0.76 18.02 -16.17
N SER A 360 0.27 18.14 -15.28
CA SER A 360 0.05 18.50 -13.88
C SER A 360 -0.44 19.94 -13.77
N MET A 361 -1.47 20.16 -12.94
CA MET A 361 -2.09 21.48 -12.84
C MET A 361 -2.87 21.70 -11.54
N PHE A 362 -3.01 22.95 -11.19
CA PHE A 362 -3.96 23.42 -10.20
C PHE A 362 -5.08 24.24 -10.87
N VAL A 363 -6.24 24.32 -10.23
CA VAL A 363 -7.32 25.24 -10.58
C VAL A 363 -7.83 25.87 -9.30
N ASP A 364 -7.93 27.19 -9.28
CA ASP A 364 -8.33 28.01 -8.13
C ASP A 364 -7.52 27.70 -6.86
N LEU A 365 -6.19 27.52 -7.00
CA LEU A 365 -5.31 27.28 -5.88
C LEU A 365 -5.22 28.49 -4.97
N HIS A 366 -5.45 28.27 -3.70
CA HIS A 366 -5.27 29.28 -2.66
C HIS A 366 -4.47 28.70 -1.49
N VAL A 367 -3.45 29.45 -1.05
CA VAL A 367 -2.63 29.11 0.13
C VAL A 367 -2.73 30.23 1.15
N THR A 368 -3.31 29.93 2.30
CA THR A 368 -3.52 30.92 3.38
C THR A 368 -2.19 31.51 3.84
N GLY A 369 -2.07 32.83 3.79
CA GLY A 369 -0.85 33.57 4.12
C GLY A 369 0.14 33.77 2.96
N PHE A 370 -0.18 33.27 1.75
CA PHE A 370 0.66 33.38 0.55
C PHE A 370 -0.19 33.83 -0.66
N PRO A 371 -0.62 35.10 -0.69
CA PRO A 371 -1.53 35.59 -1.74
C PRO A 371 -0.93 35.60 -3.16
N ASP A 372 0.40 35.52 -3.27
CA ASP A 372 1.10 35.49 -4.56
C ASP A 372 1.18 34.08 -5.17
N ILE A 373 0.72 33.04 -4.45
CA ILE A 373 0.66 31.67 -4.94
C ILE A 373 -0.71 31.46 -5.58
N GLY A 374 -0.73 31.09 -6.85
CA GLY A 374 -1.91 30.76 -7.64
C GLY A 374 -1.68 29.49 -8.46
N ASP A 375 -2.43 29.31 -9.54
CA ASP A 375 -2.46 28.05 -10.32
C ASP A 375 -1.13 27.75 -11.04
N ASP A 376 -0.37 28.79 -11.42
CA ASP A 376 0.92 28.64 -12.12
C ASP A 376 2.09 28.48 -11.11
N VAL A 377 2.12 27.32 -10.46
CA VAL A 377 3.14 26.97 -9.46
C VAL A 377 4.32 26.26 -10.13
N PRO A 378 5.56 26.85 -10.07
CA PRO A 378 6.74 26.15 -10.56
C PRO A 378 6.98 24.82 -9.85
N PRO A 379 7.54 23.80 -10.53
CA PRO A 379 7.93 22.55 -9.89
C PRO A 379 8.83 22.77 -8.66
N ASN A 380 8.63 21.97 -7.62
CA ASN A 380 9.37 21.99 -6.37
C ASN A 380 9.23 23.30 -5.56
N THR A 381 8.09 23.99 -5.65
CA THR A 381 7.78 25.15 -4.81
C THR A 381 7.63 24.73 -3.35
N ARG A 382 8.50 25.28 -2.51
CA ARG A 382 8.54 24.97 -1.07
C ARG A 382 8.19 26.20 -0.24
N LEU A 383 7.20 26.08 0.62
CA LEU A 383 6.77 27.12 1.56
C LEU A 383 6.98 26.65 3.01
N GLN A 384 7.48 27.55 3.86
CA GLN A 384 7.56 27.31 5.29
C GLN A 384 6.31 27.87 5.96
N ILE A 385 5.51 26.99 6.57
CA ILE A 385 4.32 27.38 7.33
C ILE A 385 4.69 27.49 8.80
N VAL A 386 4.77 28.71 9.30
CA VAL A 386 5.13 28.97 10.69
C VAL A 386 4.13 28.30 11.64
N GLY A 387 4.62 27.55 12.62
CA GLY A 387 3.80 26.81 13.57
C GLY A 387 3.09 25.57 12.97
N LEU A 388 3.59 25.01 11.86
CA LEU A 388 3.12 23.75 11.30
C LEU A 388 4.29 22.93 10.70
N GLY A 389 5.04 23.51 9.76
CA GLY A 389 6.10 22.78 9.06
C GLY A 389 6.29 23.20 7.61
N THR A 390 6.47 22.25 6.71
CA THR A 390 6.76 22.51 5.30
C THR A 390 5.56 22.12 4.43
N LEU A 391 5.19 23.02 3.52
CA LEU A 391 4.28 22.76 2.40
C LEU A 391 5.10 22.71 1.12
N TRP A 392 4.98 21.61 0.38
CA TRP A 392 5.44 21.51 -0.99
C TRP A 392 4.23 21.57 -1.93
N LEU A 393 4.38 22.34 -2.99
CA LEU A 393 3.46 22.40 -4.12
C LEU A 393 4.19 21.98 -5.37
N HIS A 394 3.53 21.16 -6.20
CA HIS A 394 4.07 20.62 -7.46
C HIS A 394 5.47 20.00 -7.25
N ARG A 395 5.60 19.13 -6.27
CA ARG A 395 6.87 18.46 -5.97
C ARG A 395 7.14 17.36 -6.99
N VAL A 396 8.23 17.52 -7.75
CA VAL A 396 8.71 16.55 -8.74
C VAL A 396 9.98 15.88 -8.21
N ILE A 397 9.95 14.57 -8.07
CA ILE A 397 11.06 13.73 -7.62
C ILE A 397 11.43 12.80 -8.77
N GLN A 398 12.59 13.05 -9.39
CA GLN A 398 13.05 12.27 -10.52
C GLN A 398 14.34 11.50 -10.19
N THR A 399 14.40 10.24 -10.61
CA THR A 399 15.58 9.38 -10.57
C THR A 399 16.02 8.98 -11.98
N SER A 400 16.93 8.02 -12.11
CA SER A 400 17.39 7.53 -13.41
C SER A 400 16.30 6.80 -14.22
N ASN A 401 15.27 6.26 -13.57
CA ASN A 401 14.24 5.41 -14.17
C ASN A 401 12.82 5.65 -13.65
N ASN A 402 12.63 6.70 -12.87
CA ASN A 402 11.35 7.01 -12.22
C ASN A 402 11.12 8.52 -12.15
N ILE A 403 9.87 8.94 -12.25
CA ILE A 403 9.35 10.26 -11.90
C ILE A 403 8.17 10.11 -10.96
N GLU A 404 8.18 10.85 -9.85
CA GLU A 404 7.06 10.97 -8.93
C GLU A 404 6.64 12.44 -8.81
N VAL A 405 5.35 12.70 -9.00
CA VAL A 405 4.73 14.02 -8.90
C VAL A 405 3.77 14.02 -7.72
N ARG A 406 4.01 14.90 -6.75
CA ARG A 406 3.14 15.17 -5.60
C ARG A 406 2.65 16.61 -5.71
N MET A 407 1.40 16.82 -6.00
CA MET A 407 0.91 18.18 -6.18
C MET A 407 0.84 18.95 -4.87
N ILE A 408 0.35 18.36 -3.80
CA ILE A 408 0.36 18.94 -2.44
C ILE A 408 0.98 17.93 -1.48
N GLU A 409 2.01 18.36 -0.74
CA GLU A 409 2.58 17.59 0.36
C GLU A 409 2.82 18.48 1.57
N VAL A 410 2.16 18.15 2.70
CA VAL A 410 2.32 18.86 3.98
C VAL A 410 3.09 17.97 4.95
N ILE A 411 4.27 18.42 5.37
CA ILE A 411 5.10 17.72 6.35
C ILE A 411 5.06 18.51 7.66
N VAL A 412 4.43 17.95 8.69
CA VAL A 412 4.29 18.59 10.00
C VAL A 412 5.55 18.35 10.82
N THR A 413 6.28 19.44 11.11
CA THR A 413 7.55 19.40 11.85
C THR A 413 7.52 20.17 13.17
N GLU A 414 6.43 20.91 13.43
CA GLU A 414 6.29 21.79 14.59
C GLU A 414 4.96 21.49 15.34
N ALA A 415 4.93 21.80 16.65
CA ALA A 415 3.68 21.81 17.38
C ALA A 415 2.76 22.91 16.83
N ASN A 416 1.50 22.57 16.56
CA ASN A 416 0.60 23.42 15.81
C ASN A 416 -0.76 23.57 16.49
N ILE A 417 -1.49 24.62 16.11
CA ILE A 417 -2.85 24.92 16.64
C ILE A 417 -3.92 23.98 16.10
N PHE A 418 -3.63 23.23 15.04
CA PHE A 418 -4.57 22.29 14.40
C PHE A 418 -4.62 20.95 15.14
N GLY A 419 -3.75 20.72 16.12
CA GLY A 419 -3.64 19.48 16.89
C GLY A 419 -3.09 18.31 16.06
N ILE A 420 -2.44 18.59 14.92
CA ILE A 420 -1.86 17.57 14.06
C ILE A 420 -0.52 17.11 14.65
N THR A 421 -0.33 15.80 14.76
CA THR A 421 0.87 15.20 15.35
C THR A 421 2.13 15.53 14.53
N ILE A 422 3.23 15.88 15.20
CA ILE A 422 4.54 16.04 14.55
C ILE A 422 4.95 14.73 13.88
N GLY A 423 5.49 14.83 12.66
CA GLY A 423 5.83 13.68 11.82
C GLY A 423 4.68 13.22 10.92
N THR A 424 3.56 13.95 10.91
CA THR A 424 2.49 13.74 9.91
C THR A 424 2.99 14.20 8.54
N ASP A 425 2.76 13.35 7.52
CA ASP A 425 2.94 13.62 6.10
C ASP A 425 1.59 13.43 5.41
N ILE A 426 1.06 14.49 4.79
CA ILE A 426 -0.19 14.51 4.06
C ILE A 426 0.13 14.72 2.59
N GLN A 427 -0.36 13.85 1.73
CA GLN A 427 -0.15 13.91 0.29
C GLN A 427 -1.49 13.96 -0.43
N VAL A 428 -1.62 14.85 -1.42
CA VAL A 428 -2.82 14.98 -2.27
C VAL A 428 -2.41 15.08 -3.73
N ALA A 429 -3.09 14.32 -4.57
CA ALA A 429 -2.80 14.09 -5.97
C ALA A 429 -1.36 13.67 -6.20
N VAL A 430 -1.14 12.36 -6.22
CA VAL A 430 0.18 11.76 -6.42
C VAL A 430 0.15 10.82 -7.61
N SER A 431 1.12 10.97 -8.50
CA SER A 431 1.36 10.04 -9.60
C SER A 431 2.85 9.69 -9.69
N GLU A 432 3.14 8.45 -9.95
CA GLU A 432 4.48 7.89 -10.07
C GLU A 432 4.55 6.99 -11.29
N ALA A 433 5.52 7.23 -12.18
CA ALA A 433 5.75 6.44 -13.38
C ALA A 433 7.21 6.03 -13.46
N SER A 434 7.45 4.75 -13.74
CA SER A 434 8.79 4.18 -13.90
C SER A 434 8.90 3.40 -15.21
N VAL A 435 10.11 3.38 -15.76
CA VAL A 435 10.46 2.59 -16.94
C VAL A 435 11.86 2.03 -16.81
N HIS A 436 12.06 0.76 -17.21
CA HIS A 436 13.33 0.03 -17.06
C HIS A 436 13.87 -0.45 -18.38
#